data_4cdf5b6c674d8ccb9f6b634ae456f3e2
#
_entry.id   4cdf5b6c674d8ccb9f6b634ae456f3e2
#
_cell.length_a   1.000
_cell.length_b   1.000
_cell.length_c   1.000
_cell.angle_alpha   90.00
_cell.angle_beta   90.00
_cell.angle_gamma   90.00
#
_symmetry.space_group_name_H-M   'P 1'
#
loop_
_entity.id
_entity.type
_entity.pdbx_description
1 polymer ?
#
loop_
_entity_poly.entity_id
_entity_poly.type
_entity_poly.pdbx_seq_one_letter_code
_entity_poly.pdbx_strand_id
1 'polypeptide(L)'
;RHQAWIIEDDYDSEFHYEGKPMACVQGLDGSDRTIYIGTFTKSLFPGLRIAYMIVPDELVEPLTVARTLMDGHTASIPQLTLAKFIEGGHFGAYVRMMRGVYVARRDKLASLIEQHLADFVTWVTPAGGMQMPCHLREGIAEAEIALAARRADVDMLGLTALYAGQPASTGFLMGFAAYNEREIESAVLKLAAIFHARG
;
A
#
# COMPACT_ATOMS: atom_id res chain seq x y z
N ARG A 1 -23.35 -18.81 -2.51
CA ARG A 1 -24.56 -18.82 -3.37
C ARG A 1 -24.21 -18.76 -4.86
N HIS A 2 -23.08 -18.15 -5.26
CA HIS A 2 -22.76 -17.88 -6.67
C HIS A 2 -21.58 -18.68 -7.21
N GLN A 3 -20.98 -19.56 -6.43
CA GLN A 3 -19.77 -20.33 -6.82
C GLN A 3 -18.66 -19.45 -7.44
N ALA A 4 -18.57 -18.19 -6.99
CA ALA A 4 -17.58 -17.25 -7.47
C ALA A 4 -16.21 -17.53 -6.83
N TRP A 5 -15.16 -17.19 -7.53
CA TRP A 5 -13.81 -17.15 -7.02
C TRP A 5 -13.58 -15.81 -6.29
N ILE A 6 -12.79 -15.83 -5.23
CA ILE A 6 -12.29 -14.66 -4.54
C ILE A 6 -10.82 -14.51 -4.91
N ILE A 7 -10.41 -13.34 -5.35
CA ILE A 7 -9.01 -12.98 -5.51
C ILE A 7 -8.65 -12.04 -4.38
N GLU A 8 -7.76 -12.47 -3.50
CA GLU A 8 -7.22 -11.68 -2.41
C GLU A 8 -5.83 -11.18 -2.80
N ASP A 9 -5.69 -9.87 -3.00
CA ASP A 9 -4.41 -9.23 -3.31
C ASP A 9 -3.83 -8.63 -2.02
N ASP A 10 -2.87 -9.34 -1.44
CA ASP A 10 -2.19 -8.96 -0.22
C ASP A 10 -0.77 -8.49 -0.51
N TYR A 11 -0.56 -7.19 -0.52
CA TYR A 11 0.72 -6.60 -0.86
C TYR A 11 1.45 -5.91 0.30
N ASP A 12 0.81 -5.71 1.47
CA ASP A 12 1.41 -4.98 2.59
C ASP A 12 1.02 -5.44 4.00
N SER A 13 0.39 -6.60 4.15
CA SER A 13 -0.03 -7.16 5.45
C SER A 13 1.14 -7.39 6.43
N GLU A 14 2.37 -7.54 5.93
CA GLU A 14 3.57 -7.58 6.77
C GLU A 14 3.74 -6.28 7.59
N PHE A 15 3.20 -5.16 7.14
CA PHE A 15 3.32 -3.85 7.79
C PHE A 15 2.09 -3.52 8.65
N HIS A 16 1.79 -4.41 9.59
CA HIS A 16 0.81 -4.18 10.64
C HIS A 16 1.52 -3.63 11.88
N TYR A 17 1.01 -2.52 12.44
CA TYR A 17 1.68 -1.76 13.49
C TYR A 17 1.00 -1.87 14.85
N GLU A 18 -0.34 -1.96 14.87
CA GLU A 18 -1.14 -1.88 16.10
C GLU A 18 -2.20 -3.00 16.14
N GLY A 19 -2.38 -3.60 17.31
CA GLY A 19 -3.36 -4.66 17.51
C GLY A 19 -2.91 -6.02 16.96
N LYS A 20 -3.87 -6.89 16.68
CA LYS A 20 -3.61 -8.20 16.08
C LYS A 20 -3.68 -8.10 14.56
N PRO A 21 -2.74 -8.74 13.83
CA PRO A 21 -2.86 -8.85 12.38
C PRO A 21 -4.21 -9.46 11.99
N MET A 22 -4.80 -8.94 10.92
CA MET A 22 -6.02 -9.54 10.36
C MET A 22 -5.68 -10.87 9.70
N ALA A 23 -6.55 -11.86 9.89
CA ALA A 23 -6.42 -13.10 9.14
C ALA A 23 -6.77 -12.85 7.67
N CYS A 24 -6.03 -13.46 6.76
CA CYS A 24 -6.34 -13.43 5.34
C CYS A 24 -7.66 -14.18 5.05
N VAL A 25 -8.36 -13.77 4.00
CA VAL A 25 -9.61 -14.41 3.57
C VAL A 25 -9.34 -15.87 3.20
N GLN A 26 -8.22 -16.14 2.53
CA GLN A 26 -7.81 -17.50 2.16
C GLN A 26 -7.70 -18.42 3.38
N GLY A 27 -7.11 -17.93 4.47
CA GLY A 27 -6.99 -18.72 5.73
C GLY A 27 -8.31 -18.93 6.46
N LEU A 28 -9.35 -18.12 6.17
CA LEU A 28 -10.69 -18.23 6.74
C LEU A 28 -11.66 -18.98 5.82
N ASP A 29 -11.32 -19.14 4.54
CA ASP A 29 -12.19 -19.74 3.53
C ASP A 29 -12.25 -21.27 3.68
N GLY A 30 -13.39 -21.77 4.17
CA GLY A 30 -13.66 -23.21 4.23
C GLY A 30 -14.21 -23.79 2.93
N SER A 31 -14.38 -23.00 1.86
CA SER A 31 -14.95 -23.43 0.59
C SER A 31 -13.90 -23.72 -0.49
N ASP A 32 -12.63 -23.47 -0.22
CA ASP A 32 -11.51 -23.64 -1.14
C ASP A 32 -11.71 -22.89 -2.47
N ARG A 33 -12.14 -21.61 -2.35
CA ARG A 33 -12.46 -20.74 -3.49
C ARG A 33 -11.70 -19.41 -3.47
N THR A 34 -10.69 -19.30 -2.64
CA THR A 34 -9.88 -18.08 -2.53
C THR A 34 -8.51 -18.29 -3.17
N ILE A 35 -8.16 -17.42 -4.09
CA ILE A 35 -6.84 -17.27 -4.70
C ILE A 35 -6.14 -16.15 -3.96
N TYR A 36 -5.14 -16.48 -3.15
CA TYR A 36 -4.32 -15.48 -2.46
C TYR A 36 -3.11 -15.10 -3.30
N ILE A 37 -2.86 -13.81 -3.43
CA ILE A 37 -1.71 -13.25 -4.15
C ILE A 37 -0.86 -12.44 -3.17
N GLY A 38 0.39 -12.86 -2.99
CA GLY A 38 1.37 -12.16 -2.17
C GLY A 38 2.56 -11.69 -3.00
N THR A 39 3.25 -10.65 -2.52
CA THR A 39 4.40 -10.08 -3.23
C THR A 39 5.53 -9.67 -2.29
N PHE A 40 6.77 -9.88 -2.73
CA PHE A 40 7.97 -9.36 -2.07
C PHE A 40 8.38 -7.97 -2.56
N THR A 41 7.66 -7.42 -3.55
CA THR A 41 7.94 -6.11 -4.14
C THR A 41 7.79 -4.97 -3.11
N LYS A 42 6.81 -5.06 -2.23
CA LYS A 42 6.55 -4.05 -1.20
C LYS A 42 7.27 -4.34 0.10
N SER A 43 7.38 -5.62 0.47
CA SER A 43 8.02 -6.02 1.72
C SER A 43 9.55 -6.02 1.67
N LEU A 44 10.16 -6.03 0.46
CA LEU A 44 11.61 -5.91 0.26
C LEU A 44 11.94 -4.69 -0.63
N PHE A 45 11.97 -4.87 -1.95
CA PHE A 45 12.22 -3.77 -2.88
C PHE A 45 11.62 -4.03 -4.27
N PRO A 46 11.21 -2.97 -4.99
CA PRO A 46 10.48 -3.11 -6.26
C PRO A 46 11.21 -3.87 -7.36
N GLY A 47 12.55 -3.78 -7.41
CA GLY A 47 13.36 -4.45 -8.42
C GLY A 47 13.44 -5.97 -8.31
N LEU A 48 13.02 -6.55 -7.17
CA LEU A 48 13.03 -8.01 -6.98
C LEU A 48 12.05 -8.74 -7.90
N ARG A 49 10.88 -8.15 -8.17
CA ARG A 49 9.87 -8.66 -9.11
C ARG A 49 9.44 -10.10 -8.85
N ILE A 50 9.32 -10.50 -7.58
CA ILE A 50 8.82 -11.82 -7.18
C ILE A 50 7.49 -11.66 -6.47
N ALA A 51 6.49 -12.41 -6.95
CA ALA A 51 5.19 -12.60 -6.34
C ALA A 51 4.87 -14.09 -6.31
N TYR A 52 3.88 -14.48 -5.53
CA TYR A 52 3.42 -15.86 -5.41
C TYR A 52 1.91 -15.91 -5.29
N MET A 53 1.34 -17.05 -5.62
CA MET A 53 -0.08 -17.34 -5.39
C MET A 53 -0.23 -18.59 -4.54
N ILE A 54 -1.19 -18.57 -3.62
CA ILE A 54 -1.72 -19.75 -2.94
C ILE A 54 -3.10 -19.97 -3.54
N VAL A 55 -3.27 -21.14 -4.16
CA VAL A 55 -4.47 -21.43 -4.95
C VAL A 55 -5.03 -22.79 -4.55
N PRO A 56 -6.33 -23.03 -4.73
CA PRO A 56 -6.92 -24.36 -4.62
C PRO A 56 -6.23 -25.39 -5.53
N ASP A 57 -6.14 -26.63 -5.07
CA ASP A 57 -5.42 -27.69 -5.79
C ASP A 57 -5.85 -27.86 -7.24
N GLU A 58 -7.15 -27.71 -7.52
CA GLU A 58 -7.70 -27.79 -8.89
C GLU A 58 -7.15 -26.73 -9.84
N LEU A 59 -6.62 -25.62 -9.33
CA LEU A 59 -6.06 -24.52 -10.13
C LEU A 59 -4.54 -24.59 -10.31
N VAL A 60 -3.84 -25.41 -9.55
CA VAL A 60 -2.35 -25.50 -9.58
C VAL A 60 -1.84 -25.83 -10.97
N GLU A 61 -2.33 -26.92 -11.58
CA GLU A 61 -1.89 -27.36 -12.89
C GLU A 61 -2.31 -26.36 -14.01
N PRO A 62 -3.57 -25.93 -14.11
CA PRO A 62 -3.98 -24.95 -15.14
C PRO A 62 -3.19 -23.64 -15.07
N LEU A 63 -2.94 -23.09 -13.85
CA LEU A 63 -2.19 -21.85 -13.70
C LEU A 63 -0.70 -22.04 -13.99
N THR A 64 -0.12 -23.19 -13.67
CA THR A 64 1.26 -23.53 -14.03
C THR A 64 1.44 -23.60 -15.55
N VAL A 65 0.50 -24.23 -16.26
CA VAL A 65 0.51 -24.29 -17.73
C VAL A 65 0.34 -22.88 -18.31
N ALA A 66 -0.63 -22.12 -17.82
CA ALA A 66 -0.85 -20.73 -18.26
C ALA A 66 0.41 -19.88 -18.08
N ARG A 67 1.06 -19.97 -16.91
CA ARG A 67 2.31 -19.26 -16.59
C ARG A 67 3.43 -19.62 -17.57
N THR A 68 3.57 -20.92 -17.87
CA THR A 68 4.59 -21.40 -18.80
C THR A 68 4.37 -20.87 -20.22
N LEU A 69 3.11 -20.77 -20.64
CA LEU A 69 2.75 -20.26 -21.98
C LEU A 69 2.92 -18.74 -22.09
N MET A 70 2.77 -18.01 -20.99
CA MET A 70 2.87 -16.54 -20.99
C MET A 70 4.31 -16.04 -21.12
N ASP A 71 5.23 -16.57 -20.31
CA ASP A 71 6.61 -16.06 -20.25
C ASP A 71 7.64 -17.11 -19.76
N GLY A 72 7.27 -18.38 -19.84
CA GLY A 72 8.13 -19.49 -19.47
C GLY A 72 8.21 -19.69 -17.95
N HIS A 73 9.19 -19.07 -17.32
CA HIS A 73 9.41 -19.20 -15.86
C HIS A 73 10.06 -17.96 -15.28
N THR A 74 9.84 -17.74 -13.99
CA THR A 74 10.50 -16.68 -13.26
C THR A 74 12.01 -16.98 -13.13
N ALA A 75 12.86 -15.96 -13.22
CA ALA A 75 14.31 -16.10 -13.10
C ALA A 75 14.71 -16.84 -11.82
N SER A 76 15.56 -17.86 -11.94
CA SER A 76 15.91 -18.75 -10.83
C SER A 76 16.81 -18.08 -9.79
N ILE A 77 17.77 -17.25 -10.21
CA ILE A 77 18.73 -16.59 -9.30
C ILE A 77 18.03 -15.74 -8.23
N PRO A 78 17.12 -14.81 -8.59
CA PRO A 78 16.39 -14.05 -7.57
C PRO A 78 15.57 -14.92 -6.63
N GLN A 79 14.94 -16.00 -7.13
CA GLN A 79 14.17 -16.93 -6.30
C GLN A 79 15.05 -17.65 -5.29
N LEU A 80 16.19 -18.20 -5.72
CA LEU A 80 17.14 -18.89 -4.85
C LEU A 80 17.75 -17.93 -3.82
N THR A 81 18.05 -16.69 -4.23
CA THR A 81 18.55 -15.66 -3.32
C THR A 81 17.51 -15.34 -2.24
N LEU A 82 16.25 -15.15 -2.64
CA LEU A 82 15.15 -14.89 -1.72
C LEU A 82 14.92 -16.08 -0.77
N ALA A 83 14.95 -17.30 -1.28
CA ALA A 83 14.82 -18.51 -0.46
C ALA A 83 15.89 -18.54 0.65
N LYS A 84 17.16 -18.31 0.30
CA LYS A 84 18.25 -18.23 1.27
C LYS A 84 18.09 -17.09 2.27
N PHE A 85 17.58 -15.96 1.85
CA PHE A 85 17.29 -14.83 2.72
C PHE A 85 16.19 -15.14 3.74
N ILE A 86 15.16 -15.89 3.32
CA ILE A 86 14.06 -16.33 4.19
C ILE A 86 14.56 -17.43 5.15
N GLU A 87 15.23 -18.47 4.64
CA GLU A 87 15.77 -19.59 5.42
C GLU A 87 16.74 -19.11 6.50
N GLY A 88 17.55 -18.08 6.20
CA GLY A 88 18.48 -17.47 7.16
C GLY A 88 17.80 -16.59 8.22
N GLY A 89 16.48 -16.43 8.19
CA GLY A 89 15.73 -15.57 9.12
C GLY A 89 15.86 -14.07 8.86
N HIS A 90 16.57 -13.69 7.79
CA HIS A 90 16.85 -12.30 7.46
C HIS A 90 15.61 -11.54 7.04
N PHE A 91 14.68 -12.18 6.33
CA PHE A 91 13.41 -11.58 5.92
C PHE A 91 12.60 -11.09 7.13
N GLY A 92 12.38 -11.96 8.11
CA GLY A 92 11.64 -11.59 9.32
C GLY A 92 12.34 -10.49 10.14
N ALA A 93 13.67 -10.50 10.20
CA ALA A 93 14.44 -9.45 10.87
C ALA A 93 14.29 -8.11 10.13
N TYR A 94 14.37 -8.12 8.81
CA TYR A 94 14.19 -6.94 7.96
C TYR A 94 12.78 -6.34 8.11
N VAL A 95 11.72 -7.16 8.02
CA VAL A 95 10.34 -6.69 8.19
C VAL A 95 10.13 -6.05 9.56
N ARG A 96 10.66 -6.67 10.64
CA ARG A 96 10.58 -6.08 11.98
C ARG A 96 11.27 -4.71 12.07
N MET A 97 12.45 -4.58 11.48
CA MET A 97 13.17 -3.30 11.42
C MET A 97 12.37 -2.26 10.65
N MET A 98 11.86 -2.61 9.46
CA MET A 98 11.10 -1.69 8.61
C MET A 98 9.76 -1.27 9.21
N ARG A 99 9.10 -2.12 9.99
CA ARG A 99 7.92 -1.71 10.78
C ARG A 99 8.23 -0.52 11.69
N GLY A 100 9.36 -0.54 12.40
CA GLY A 100 9.78 0.58 13.25
C GLY A 100 10.00 1.87 12.45
N VAL A 101 10.65 1.75 11.29
CA VAL A 101 10.86 2.90 10.38
C VAL A 101 9.54 3.47 9.87
N TYR A 102 8.62 2.61 9.46
CA TYR A 102 7.35 3.06 8.90
C TYR A 102 6.40 3.63 9.95
N VAL A 103 6.41 3.10 11.18
CA VAL A 103 5.68 3.71 12.32
C VAL A 103 6.17 5.15 12.55
N ALA A 104 7.48 5.36 12.64
CA ALA A 104 8.02 6.71 12.85
C ALA A 104 7.61 7.70 11.75
N ARG A 105 7.66 7.26 10.49
CA ARG A 105 7.24 8.07 9.33
C ARG A 105 5.73 8.32 9.30
N ARG A 106 4.92 7.31 9.63
CA ARG A 106 3.47 7.44 9.78
C ARG A 106 3.11 8.49 10.82
N ASP A 107 3.71 8.38 11.99
CA ASP A 107 3.44 9.27 13.13
C ASP A 107 3.93 10.69 12.82
N LYS A 108 5.09 10.85 12.17
CA LYS A 108 5.57 12.13 11.67
C LYS A 108 4.58 12.75 10.68
N LEU A 109 4.08 11.98 9.71
CA LEU A 109 3.07 12.45 8.75
C LEU A 109 1.78 12.88 9.47
N ALA A 110 1.27 12.07 10.38
CA ALA A 110 0.05 12.37 11.14
C ALA A 110 0.20 13.67 11.95
N SER A 111 1.32 13.83 12.65
CA SER A 111 1.63 15.05 13.42
C SER A 111 1.71 16.30 12.52
N LEU A 112 2.32 16.19 11.34
CA LEU A 112 2.42 17.31 10.41
C LEU A 112 1.06 17.67 9.78
N ILE A 113 0.22 16.67 9.50
CA ILE A 113 -1.16 16.93 9.05
C ILE A 113 -1.94 17.66 10.12
N GLU A 114 -1.84 17.23 11.38
CA GLU A 114 -2.49 17.88 12.51
C GLU A 114 -2.04 19.35 12.66
N GLN A 115 -0.74 19.61 12.52
CA GLN A 115 -0.18 20.94 12.70
C GLN A 115 -0.47 21.91 11.55
N HIS A 116 -0.53 21.42 10.32
CA HIS A 116 -0.52 22.28 9.13
C HIS A 116 -1.73 22.11 8.22
N LEU A 117 -2.46 20.99 8.29
CA LEU A 117 -3.53 20.65 7.35
C LEU A 117 -4.88 20.36 8.01
N ALA A 118 -5.00 20.42 9.34
CA ALA A 118 -6.22 20.05 10.08
C ALA A 118 -7.45 20.86 9.67
N ASP A 119 -7.27 22.10 9.23
CA ASP A 119 -8.36 22.96 8.75
C ASP A 119 -8.88 22.54 7.36
N PHE A 120 -8.11 21.76 6.61
CA PHE A 120 -8.40 21.42 5.21
C PHE A 120 -8.74 19.95 5.01
N VAL A 121 -8.25 19.07 5.87
CA VAL A 121 -8.46 17.62 5.74
C VAL A 121 -8.89 16.97 7.05
N THR A 122 -9.50 15.80 6.92
CA THR A 122 -9.69 14.86 8.03
C THR A 122 -8.96 13.57 7.71
N TRP A 123 -8.44 12.87 8.75
CA TRP A 123 -7.72 11.60 8.57
C TRP A 123 -7.93 10.68 9.75
N VAL A 124 -7.61 9.43 9.55
CA VAL A 124 -7.45 8.43 10.62
C VAL A 124 -6.07 7.82 10.46
N THR A 125 -5.27 7.84 11.51
CA THR A 125 -3.95 7.19 11.48
C THR A 125 -4.11 5.69 11.32
N PRO A 126 -3.57 5.09 10.24
CA PRO A 126 -3.82 3.69 9.95
C PRO A 126 -3.04 2.76 10.90
N ALA A 127 -3.67 1.66 11.31
CA ALA A 127 -3.04 0.63 12.14
C ALA A 127 -2.04 -0.25 11.36
N GLY A 128 -1.95 -0.08 10.05
CA GLY A 128 -1.05 -0.83 9.16
C GLY A 128 -0.97 -0.21 7.77
N GLY A 129 -0.28 -0.87 6.86
CA GLY A 129 -0.08 -0.42 5.49
C GLY A 129 1.01 0.64 5.34
N MET A 130 1.07 1.26 4.17
CA MET A 130 2.12 2.20 3.79
C MET A 130 1.60 3.58 3.38
N GLN A 131 0.29 3.79 3.51
CA GLN A 131 -0.40 4.98 3.04
C GLN A 131 -1.46 5.42 4.05
N MET A 132 -1.76 6.72 4.08
CA MET A 132 -2.75 7.34 4.95
C MET A 132 -3.79 8.06 4.10
N PRO A 133 -5.05 7.65 4.10
CA PRO A 133 -6.12 8.39 3.43
C PRO A 133 -6.42 9.68 4.21
N CYS A 134 -6.44 10.79 3.48
CA CYS A 134 -6.79 12.11 3.99
C CYS A 134 -7.96 12.64 3.15
N HIS A 135 -9.10 12.89 3.80
CA HIS A 135 -10.31 13.36 3.16
C HIS A 135 -10.37 14.89 3.18
N LEU A 136 -10.63 15.50 2.04
CA LEU A 136 -10.78 16.95 1.93
C LEU A 136 -12.08 17.40 2.64
N ARG A 137 -12.02 18.55 3.28
CA ARG A 137 -13.21 19.22 3.80
C ARG A 137 -14.04 19.79 2.64
N GLU A 138 -15.31 20.06 2.91
CA GLU A 138 -16.27 20.58 1.95
C GLU A 138 -15.78 21.88 1.30
N GLY A 139 -16.05 22.03 0.02
CA GLY A 139 -15.66 23.21 -0.76
C GLY A 139 -14.26 23.20 -1.35
N ILE A 140 -13.46 22.16 -1.09
CA ILE A 140 -12.09 22.04 -1.63
C ILE A 140 -12.09 21.08 -2.83
N ALA A 141 -11.64 21.57 -3.99
CA ALA A 141 -11.58 20.78 -5.22
C ALA A 141 -10.29 19.94 -5.28
N GLU A 142 -10.42 18.59 -5.20
CA GLU A 142 -9.31 17.65 -5.25
C GLU A 142 -8.39 17.86 -6.46
N ALA A 143 -8.97 18.00 -7.67
CA ALA A 143 -8.21 18.14 -8.91
C ALA A 143 -7.33 19.41 -8.93
N GLU A 144 -7.80 20.49 -8.33
CA GLU A 144 -7.06 21.74 -8.27
C GLU A 144 -5.88 21.65 -7.30
N ILE A 145 -6.09 21.03 -6.12
CA ILE A 145 -5.01 20.78 -5.15
C ILE A 145 -3.97 19.83 -5.77
N ALA A 146 -4.41 18.73 -6.40
CA ALA A 146 -3.50 17.79 -7.05
C ALA A 146 -2.63 18.46 -8.13
N LEU A 147 -3.23 19.32 -8.95
CA LEU A 147 -2.50 20.07 -9.98
C LEU A 147 -1.47 21.03 -9.38
N ALA A 148 -1.86 21.79 -8.33
CA ALA A 148 -0.96 22.72 -7.66
C ALA A 148 0.18 21.98 -6.93
N ALA A 149 -0.11 20.84 -6.27
CA ALA A 149 0.87 20.01 -5.61
C ALA A 149 1.90 19.46 -6.59
N ARG A 150 1.46 18.95 -7.75
CA ARG A 150 2.37 18.46 -8.81
C ARG A 150 3.31 19.54 -9.34
N ARG A 151 2.84 20.80 -9.45
CA ARG A 151 3.69 21.94 -9.83
C ARG A 151 4.73 22.30 -8.75
N ALA A 152 4.51 21.88 -7.52
CA ALA A 152 5.41 22.03 -6.39
C ALA A 152 6.27 20.78 -6.12
N ASP A 153 6.33 19.84 -7.07
CA ASP A 153 7.00 18.55 -6.95
C ASP A 153 6.48 17.68 -5.78
N VAL A 154 5.16 17.71 -5.54
CA VAL A 154 4.46 16.82 -4.63
C VAL A 154 3.43 16.04 -5.41
N ASP A 155 3.68 14.76 -5.63
CA ASP A 155 2.72 13.88 -6.31
C ASP A 155 1.85 13.14 -5.29
N MET A 156 0.55 13.13 -5.52
CA MET A 156 -0.45 12.51 -4.65
C MET A 156 -1.50 11.79 -5.49
N LEU A 157 -1.96 10.65 -5.00
CA LEU A 157 -3.08 9.95 -5.60
C LEU A 157 -4.39 10.51 -5.05
N GLY A 158 -5.22 11.09 -5.92
CA GLY A 158 -6.56 11.54 -5.56
C GLY A 158 -7.46 10.35 -5.24
N LEU A 159 -8.26 10.46 -4.18
CA LEU A 159 -9.18 9.40 -3.77
C LEU A 159 -10.27 9.15 -4.81
N THR A 160 -10.68 10.18 -5.56
CA THR A 160 -11.70 10.05 -6.62
C THR A 160 -11.30 9.04 -7.69
N ALA A 161 -10.01 8.89 -7.98
CA ALA A 161 -9.48 7.92 -8.95
C ALA A 161 -9.64 6.45 -8.51
N LEU A 162 -9.93 6.20 -7.23
CA LEU A 162 -10.10 4.85 -6.67
C LEU A 162 -11.55 4.35 -6.75
N TYR A 163 -12.49 5.20 -7.15
CA TYR A 163 -13.90 4.83 -7.27
C TYR A 163 -14.26 4.40 -8.69
N ALA A 164 -14.94 3.28 -8.83
CA ALA A 164 -15.48 2.82 -10.12
C ALA A 164 -16.75 3.59 -10.56
N GLY A 165 -17.35 4.39 -9.67
CA GLY A 165 -18.58 5.16 -9.89
C GLY A 165 -18.49 6.54 -9.28
N GLN A 166 -19.61 7.07 -8.80
CA GLN A 166 -19.64 8.37 -8.11
C GLN A 166 -18.79 8.29 -6.83
N PRO A 167 -17.79 9.19 -6.65
CA PRO A 167 -16.97 9.18 -5.46
C PRO A 167 -17.79 9.49 -4.21
N ALA A 168 -17.63 8.68 -3.15
CA ALA A 168 -18.26 8.95 -1.87
C ALA A 168 -17.52 10.02 -1.06
N SER A 169 -16.25 10.28 -1.38
CA SER A 169 -15.42 11.31 -0.76
C SER A 169 -14.32 11.77 -1.71
N THR A 170 -13.81 12.96 -1.46
CA THR A 170 -12.64 13.53 -2.15
C THR A 170 -11.47 13.60 -1.18
N GLY A 171 -10.26 13.59 -1.67
CA GLY A 171 -9.06 13.64 -0.84
C GLY A 171 -7.84 13.02 -1.49
N PHE A 172 -6.87 12.64 -0.68
CA PHE A 172 -5.60 12.10 -1.16
C PHE A 172 -5.16 10.89 -0.35
N LEU A 173 -4.55 9.94 -1.04
CA LEU A 173 -3.84 8.84 -0.44
C LEU A 173 -2.36 9.24 -0.29
N MET A 174 -1.94 9.54 0.95
CA MET A 174 -0.60 10.03 1.24
C MET A 174 0.32 8.87 1.63
N GLY A 175 1.35 8.60 0.80
CA GLY A 175 2.36 7.57 1.09
C GLY A 175 3.41 8.06 2.07
N PHE A 176 3.74 7.25 3.09
CA PHE A 176 4.79 7.56 4.07
C PHE A 176 5.96 6.58 4.04
N ALA A 177 5.82 5.41 3.40
CA ALA A 177 6.85 4.38 3.47
C ALA A 177 8.09 4.68 2.60
N ALA A 178 7.92 5.34 1.44
CA ALA A 178 8.99 5.54 0.46
C ALA A 178 9.94 6.70 0.80
N TYR A 179 9.52 7.63 1.64
CA TYR A 179 10.23 8.89 1.90
C TYR A 179 10.74 8.95 3.33
N ASN A 180 11.83 9.67 3.56
CA ASN A 180 12.31 9.94 4.91
C ASN A 180 11.52 11.09 5.57
N GLU A 181 11.68 11.27 6.87
CA GLU A 181 10.91 12.23 7.67
C GLU A 181 11.09 13.69 7.20
N ARG A 182 12.27 14.06 6.68
CA ARG A 182 12.54 15.41 6.15
C ARG A 182 11.81 15.65 4.84
N GLU A 183 11.76 14.64 3.99
CA GLU A 183 11.03 14.69 2.71
C GLU A 183 9.53 14.79 2.96
N ILE A 184 9.01 14.01 3.93
CA ILE A 184 7.60 14.08 4.37
C ILE A 184 7.27 15.49 4.88
N GLU A 185 8.11 16.06 5.75
CA GLU A 185 7.92 17.41 6.28
C GLU A 185 7.93 18.47 5.16
N SER A 186 8.90 18.41 4.26
CA SER A 186 8.98 19.31 3.11
C SER A 186 7.74 19.25 2.24
N ALA A 187 7.22 18.04 1.95
CA ALA A 187 6.02 17.85 1.15
C ALA A 187 4.77 18.41 1.85
N VAL A 188 4.59 18.16 3.14
CA VAL A 188 3.44 18.68 3.89
C VAL A 188 3.47 20.20 3.99
N LEU A 189 4.63 20.82 4.20
CA LEU A 189 4.76 22.28 4.22
C LEU A 189 4.42 22.93 2.87
N LYS A 190 4.81 22.31 1.75
CA LYS A 190 4.41 22.75 0.41
C LYS A 190 2.90 22.64 0.23
N LEU A 191 2.28 21.54 0.68
CA LEU A 191 0.83 21.37 0.64
C LEU A 191 0.11 22.43 1.48
N ALA A 192 0.59 22.70 2.69
CA ALA A 192 0.03 23.74 3.56
C ALA A 192 0.04 25.10 2.86
N ALA A 193 1.14 25.48 2.23
CA ALA A 193 1.22 26.73 1.47
C ALA A 193 0.21 26.79 0.31
N ILE A 194 -0.03 25.66 -0.38
CA ILE A 194 -1.02 25.56 -1.46
C ILE A 194 -2.44 25.74 -0.92
N PHE A 195 -2.77 25.11 0.20
CA PHE A 195 -4.09 25.23 0.82
C PHE A 195 -4.35 26.67 1.29
N HIS A 196 -3.40 27.30 1.98
CA HIS A 196 -3.52 28.68 2.46
C HIS A 196 -3.58 29.71 1.34
N ALA A 197 -2.95 29.48 0.19
CA ALA A 197 -3.02 30.39 -0.95
C ALA A 197 -4.40 30.43 -1.65
N ARG A 198 -5.33 29.55 -1.25
CA ARG A 198 -6.68 29.41 -1.84
C ARG A 198 -7.81 29.87 -0.91
N GLY A 199 -7.52 30.07 0.36
CA GLY A 199 -8.44 30.69 1.31
C GLY A 199 -8.25 32.19 1.33
#